data_e3562a1690b9c38bb8616aa4f170dc1c
#
_entry.id   e3562a1690b9c38bb8616aa4f170dc1c
#
_cell.length_a   1.000
_cell.length_b   1.000
_cell.length_c   1.000
_cell.angle_alpha   90.00
_cell.angle_beta   90.00
_cell.angle_gamma   90.00
#
_symmetry.space_group_name_H-M   'P 1'
#
loop_
_entity.id
_entity.type
_entity.pdbx_description
1 polymer ?
#
loop_
_entity_poly.entity_id
_entity_poly.type
_entity_poly.pdbx_seq_one_letter_code
_entity_poly.pdbx_strand_id
1 'polypeptide(L)'
;MTQTENLKLNKPDKTDFIDIEKLNENMDKIDGVLKPVLAVANTKEAVVTLSASNWSTSAPYAQKVAVPSVKATDSVSMGKAHTKTSSPSDIEIYDEMAGLITAAEVTDGFVTFYCAAEKPTKDFKVKLKGVSNE
;
A
#
# COMPACT_ATOMS: atom_id res chain seq x y z
N MET A 1 41.16 2.78 9.38
CA MET A 1 39.87 2.55 8.69
C MET A 1 38.83 3.55 9.22
N THR A 2 38.12 4.21 8.33
CA THR A 2 37.04 5.13 8.66
C THR A 2 35.67 4.50 8.27
N GLN A 3 34.60 5.22 8.49
CA GLN A 3 33.27 4.78 8.14
C GLN A 3 32.54 5.82 7.28
N THR A 4 31.62 5.36 6.44
CA THR A 4 30.76 6.26 5.67
C THR A 4 29.75 6.97 6.59
N GLU A 5 29.31 8.15 6.20
CA GLU A 5 28.47 9.00 7.02
C GLU A 5 27.09 8.38 7.33
N ASN A 6 26.42 7.87 6.29
CA ASN A 6 25.02 7.42 6.44
C ASN A 6 24.90 5.99 6.98
N LEU A 7 25.46 5.01 6.28
CA LEU A 7 25.31 3.60 6.65
C LEU A 7 26.41 3.09 7.57
N LYS A 8 27.40 3.93 7.89
CA LYS A 8 28.55 3.52 8.71
C LYS A 8 29.30 2.32 8.14
N LEU A 9 29.40 2.28 6.80
CA LEU A 9 30.19 1.25 6.11
C LEU A 9 31.67 1.44 6.37
N ASN A 10 32.39 0.34 6.49
CA ASN A 10 33.84 0.40 6.70
C ASN A 10 34.54 0.86 5.42
N LYS A 11 35.40 1.89 5.55
CA LYS A 11 36.23 2.42 4.45
C LYS A 11 37.70 2.11 4.74
N PRO A 12 38.28 1.11 4.08
CA PRO A 12 39.70 0.81 4.25
C PRO A 12 40.59 1.94 3.71
N ASP A 13 41.66 2.25 4.42
CA ASP A 13 42.71 3.12 3.94
C ASP A 13 43.77 2.33 3.16
N LYS A 14 44.65 3.05 2.45
CA LYS A 14 45.69 2.39 1.63
C LYS A 14 46.64 1.50 2.45
N THR A 15 46.75 1.74 3.72
CA THR A 15 47.63 1.02 4.64
C THR A 15 46.92 -0.12 5.38
N ASP A 16 45.59 -0.24 5.24
CA ASP A 16 44.83 -1.30 5.87
C ASP A 16 44.96 -2.62 5.12
N PHE A 17 45.01 -3.70 5.87
CA PHE A 17 44.87 -5.04 5.27
C PHE A 17 43.46 -5.30 4.83
N ILE A 18 43.28 -6.11 3.81
CA ILE A 18 41.94 -6.54 3.36
C ILE A 18 41.37 -7.48 4.43
N ASP A 19 40.23 -7.10 4.96
CA ASP A 19 39.51 -7.86 5.96
C ASP A 19 38.14 -8.27 5.39
N ILE A 20 37.98 -9.56 5.14
CA ILE A 20 36.78 -10.12 4.54
C ILE A 20 35.56 -9.92 5.45
N GLU A 21 35.74 -10.00 6.78
CA GLU A 21 34.65 -9.76 7.73
C GLU A 21 34.11 -8.33 7.60
N LYS A 22 34.97 -7.36 7.45
CA LYS A 22 34.57 -5.95 7.25
C LYS A 22 33.83 -5.72 5.94
N LEU A 23 34.24 -6.39 4.88
CA LEU A 23 33.52 -6.36 3.60
C LEU A 23 32.17 -7.02 3.69
N ASN A 24 32.04 -8.15 4.38
CA ASN A 24 30.78 -8.84 4.60
C ASN A 24 29.84 -8.00 5.47
N GLU A 25 30.32 -7.34 6.52
CA GLU A 25 29.53 -6.38 7.31
C GLU A 25 28.94 -5.28 6.44
N ASN A 26 29.72 -4.74 5.50
CA ASN A 26 29.24 -3.72 4.56
C ASN A 26 28.12 -4.24 3.67
N MET A 27 28.28 -5.45 3.13
CA MET A 27 27.26 -6.08 2.29
C MET A 27 25.97 -6.33 3.05
N ASP A 28 26.06 -6.81 4.29
CA ASP A 28 24.90 -7.03 5.16
C ASP A 28 24.14 -5.73 5.46
N LYS A 29 24.87 -4.66 5.72
CA LYS A 29 24.26 -3.34 5.97
C LYS A 29 23.54 -2.81 4.74
N ILE A 30 24.12 -2.93 3.55
CA ILE A 30 23.50 -2.51 2.28
C ILE A 30 22.26 -3.35 2.00
N ASP A 31 22.34 -4.66 2.12
CA ASP A 31 21.23 -5.56 1.88
C ASP A 31 20.06 -5.28 2.84
N GLY A 32 20.34 -5.06 4.10
CA GLY A 32 19.33 -4.73 5.10
C GLY A 32 18.59 -3.42 4.85
N VAL A 33 19.21 -2.46 4.17
CA VAL A 33 18.58 -1.19 3.76
C VAL A 33 17.78 -1.35 2.47
N LEU A 34 18.27 -2.14 1.51
CA LEU A 34 17.63 -2.30 0.20
C LEU A 34 16.31 -3.06 0.26
N LYS A 35 16.17 -4.03 1.15
CA LYS A 35 14.96 -4.84 1.26
C LYS A 35 13.68 -4.00 1.44
N PRO A 36 13.59 -3.11 2.44
CA PRO A 36 12.39 -2.26 2.60
C PRO A 36 12.21 -1.27 1.45
N VAL A 37 13.29 -0.76 0.85
CA VAL A 37 13.21 0.14 -0.31
C VAL A 37 12.62 -0.58 -1.51
N LEU A 38 13.04 -1.82 -1.78
CA LEU A 38 12.48 -2.63 -2.86
C LEU A 38 11.02 -2.96 -2.64
N ALA A 39 10.60 -3.22 -1.40
CA ALA A 39 9.20 -3.47 -1.06
C ALA A 39 8.31 -2.26 -1.40
N VAL A 40 8.76 -1.03 -1.09
CA VAL A 40 8.03 0.21 -1.43
C VAL A 40 8.00 0.43 -2.95
N ALA A 41 9.13 0.21 -3.64
CA ALA A 41 9.24 0.39 -5.08
C ALA A 41 8.41 -0.65 -5.86
N ASN A 42 8.11 -1.79 -5.27
CA ASN A 42 7.37 -2.88 -5.89
C ASN A 42 5.87 -2.87 -5.54
N THR A 43 5.26 -1.69 -5.60
CA THR A 43 3.82 -1.51 -5.37
C THR A 43 3.12 -1.07 -6.65
N LYS A 44 1.81 -1.29 -6.66
CA LYS A 44 0.93 -0.91 -7.78
C LYS A 44 -0.31 -0.19 -7.28
N GLU A 45 -1.02 0.42 -8.22
CA GLU A 45 -2.37 0.91 -7.99
C GLU A 45 -3.37 -0.18 -8.39
N ALA A 46 -4.48 -0.25 -7.68
CA ALA A 46 -5.59 -1.14 -8.01
C ALA A 46 -6.90 -0.38 -7.93
N VAL A 47 -7.74 -0.52 -8.94
CA VAL A 47 -9.10 0.04 -8.93
C VAL A 47 -10.05 -1.08 -8.56
N VAL A 48 -10.84 -0.87 -7.50
CA VAL A 48 -11.82 -1.85 -7.04
C VAL A 48 -13.22 -1.28 -7.11
N THR A 49 -14.18 -2.15 -7.38
CA THR A 49 -15.60 -1.80 -7.43
C THR A 49 -16.27 -2.24 -6.13
N LEU A 50 -17.00 -1.33 -5.50
CA LEU A 50 -17.81 -1.60 -4.32
C LEU A 50 -19.29 -1.58 -4.74
N SER A 51 -19.93 -2.73 -4.58
CA SER A 51 -21.33 -2.90 -5.02
C SER A 51 -22.28 -2.53 -3.89
N ALA A 52 -23.34 -1.81 -4.22
CA ALA A 52 -24.36 -1.41 -3.25
C ALA A 52 -25.02 -2.61 -2.53
N SER A 53 -25.10 -3.74 -3.21
CA SER A 53 -25.74 -4.96 -2.70
C SER A 53 -24.87 -5.81 -1.76
N ASN A 54 -23.57 -5.53 -1.68
CA ASN A 54 -22.61 -6.39 -0.97
C ASN A 54 -22.23 -5.88 0.44
N TRP A 55 -22.87 -4.83 0.93
CA TRP A 55 -22.66 -4.36 2.29
C TRP A 55 -23.43 -5.21 3.30
N SER A 56 -22.86 -5.40 4.49
CA SER A 56 -23.53 -6.10 5.58
C SER A 56 -24.83 -5.39 5.99
N THR A 57 -25.69 -6.09 6.72
CA THR A 57 -27.04 -5.60 7.06
C THR A 57 -27.09 -4.72 8.32
N SER A 58 -26.03 -4.72 9.11
CA SER A 58 -25.97 -3.94 10.35
C SER A 58 -24.66 -3.15 10.45
N ALA A 59 -24.72 -1.98 11.09
CA ALA A 59 -23.55 -1.14 11.32
C ALA A 59 -22.56 -1.79 12.32
N PRO A 60 -21.25 -1.62 12.16
CA PRO A 60 -20.63 -0.95 11.02
C PRO A 60 -20.76 -1.79 9.74
N TYR A 61 -21.27 -1.18 8.71
CA TYR A 61 -21.48 -1.87 7.44
C TYR A 61 -20.13 -2.22 6.82
N ALA A 62 -19.99 -3.48 6.40
CA ALA A 62 -18.71 -3.99 5.89
C ALA A 62 -18.87 -4.61 4.50
N GLN A 63 -17.86 -4.42 3.66
CA GLN A 63 -17.74 -5.12 2.39
C GLN A 63 -16.30 -5.55 2.18
N LYS A 64 -16.09 -6.85 2.00
CA LYS A 64 -14.79 -7.46 1.72
C LYS A 64 -14.62 -7.60 0.22
N VAL A 65 -13.52 -7.06 -0.31
CA VAL A 65 -13.22 -7.05 -1.74
C VAL A 65 -11.90 -7.75 -1.99
N ALA A 66 -11.86 -8.62 -3.01
CA ALA A 66 -10.63 -9.25 -3.44
C ALA A 66 -9.72 -8.22 -4.12
N VAL A 67 -8.47 -8.13 -3.65
CA VAL A 67 -7.44 -7.28 -4.24
C VAL A 67 -6.22 -8.17 -4.48
N PRO A 68 -6.01 -8.64 -5.70
CA PRO A 68 -4.91 -9.56 -5.99
C PRO A 68 -3.56 -9.01 -5.57
N SER A 69 -2.77 -9.84 -4.93
CA SER A 69 -1.42 -9.55 -4.44
C SER A 69 -1.33 -8.63 -3.22
N VAL A 70 -2.40 -8.06 -2.71
CA VAL A 70 -2.34 -7.26 -1.49
C VAL A 70 -1.92 -8.13 -0.30
N LYS A 71 -1.08 -7.58 0.56
CA LYS A 71 -0.59 -8.26 1.78
C LYS A 71 -1.01 -7.47 3.02
N ALA A 72 -1.25 -8.19 4.10
CA ALA A 72 -1.64 -7.59 5.38
C ALA A 72 -0.64 -6.54 5.87
N THR A 73 0.61 -6.64 5.46
CA THR A 73 1.68 -5.69 5.80
C THR A 73 1.75 -4.48 4.88
N ASP A 74 0.94 -4.43 3.82
CA ASP A 74 0.94 -3.30 2.89
C ASP A 74 0.34 -2.06 3.55
N SER A 75 0.95 -0.91 3.26
CA SER A 75 0.42 0.40 3.63
C SER A 75 -0.43 0.93 2.49
N VAL A 76 -1.69 0.53 2.47
CA VAL A 76 -2.62 0.86 1.40
C VAL A 76 -3.37 2.15 1.71
N SER A 77 -3.45 3.05 0.72
CA SER A 77 -4.28 4.25 0.81
C SER A 77 -5.36 4.23 -0.25
N MET A 78 -6.51 4.81 0.09
CA MET A 78 -7.66 4.92 -0.81
C MET A 78 -7.74 6.33 -1.41
N GLY A 79 -8.01 6.40 -2.70
CA GLY A 79 -8.20 7.65 -3.40
C GLY A 79 -9.31 7.57 -4.43
N LYS A 80 -9.48 8.66 -5.16
CA LYS A 80 -10.51 8.75 -6.20
C LYS A 80 -10.12 7.92 -7.43
N ALA A 81 -11.09 7.19 -7.97
CA ALA A 81 -10.92 6.37 -9.17
C ALA A 81 -11.27 7.10 -10.48
N HIS A 82 -11.40 8.42 -10.43
CA HIS A 82 -11.74 9.20 -11.62
C HIS A 82 -10.58 9.28 -12.61
N THR A 83 -10.93 9.43 -13.88
CA THR A 83 -10.02 9.78 -14.96
C THR A 83 -10.44 11.11 -15.55
N LYS A 84 -9.63 11.71 -16.41
CA LYS A 84 -10.00 12.97 -17.06
C LYS A 84 -11.23 12.86 -17.98
N THR A 85 -11.63 11.64 -18.32
CA THR A 85 -12.81 11.36 -19.16
C THR A 85 -14.02 10.89 -18.37
N SER A 86 -13.94 10.81 -17.05
CA SER A 86 -15.07 10.43 -16.19
C SER A 86 -16.21 11.44 -16.34
N SER A 87 -17.44 10.91 -16.37
CA SER A 87 -18.64 11.78 -16.48
C SER A 87 -18.85 12.58 -15.18
N PRO A 88 -19.42 13.79 -15.25
CA PRO A 88 -19.78 14.55 -14.04
C PRO A 88 -20.69 13.77 -13.10
N SER A 89 -21.61 12.96 -13.62
CA SER A 89 -22.51 12.12 -12.84
C SER A 89 -21.74 11.06 -12.04
N ASP A 90 -20.79 10.38 -12.67
CA ASP A 90 -19.97 9.38 -11.98
C ASP A 90 -19.06 10.01 -10.93
N ILE A 91 -18.50 11.18 -11.20
CA ILE A 91 -17.67 11.92 -10.25
C ILE A 91 -18.48 12.22 -8.98
N GLU A 92 -19.67 12.74 -9.14
CA GLU A 92 -20.56 13.08 -8.01
C GLU A 92 -20.94 11.84 -7.20
N ILE A 93 -21.39 10.77 -7.87
CA ILE A 93 -21.78 9.52 -7.23
C ILE A 93 -20.60 8.88 -6.49
N TYR A 94 -19.46 8.77 -7.13
CA TYR A 94 -18.29 8.11 -6.52
C TYR A 94 -17.77 8.90 -5.32
N ASP A 95 -17.71 10.21 -5.41
CA ASP A 95 -17.26 11.05 -4.29
C ASP A 95 -18.21 10.96 -3.11
N GLU A 96 -19.52 10.98 -3.36
CA GLU A 96 -20.54 10.85 -2.32
C GLU A 96 -20.48 9.49 -1.63
N MET A 97 -20.43 8.41 -2.40
CA MET A 97 -20.41 7.04 -1.86
C MET A 97 -19.10 6.74 -1.13
N ALA A 98 -17.97 7.13 -1.69
CA ALA A 98 -16.66 6.94 -1.05
C ALA A 98 -16.54 7.74 0.25
N GLY A 99 -17.20 8.88 0.35
CA GLY A 99 -17.24 9.70 1.56
C GLY A 99 -17.90 9.02 2.76
N LEU A 100 -18.69 7.97 2.54
CA LEU A 100 -19.31 7.19 3.61
C LEU A 100 -18.36 6.16 4.24
N ILE A 101 -17.26 5.86 3.60
CA ILE A 101 -16.26 4.91 4.13
C ILE A 101 -15.50 5.58 5.28
N THR A 102 -15.51 4.93 6.45
CA THR A 102 -14.88 5.45 7.66
C THR A 102 -13.61 4.72 8.05
N ALA A 103 -13.42 3.49 7.58
CA ALA A 103 -12.24 2.67 7.89
C ALA A 103 -12.07 1.56 6.86
N ALA A 104 -10.90 0.95 6.85
CA ALA A 104 -10.64 -0.25 6.08
C ALA A 104 -9.59 -1.11 6.77
N GLU A 105 -9.63 -2.40 6.53
CA GLU A 105 -8.65 -3.36 7.00
C GLU A 105 -8.07 -4.12 5.82
N VAL A 106 -6.75 -4.30 5.82
CA VAL A 106 -6.03 -5.01 4.77
C VAL A 106 -5.63 -6.39 5.31
N THR A 107 -6.00 -7.41 4.58
CA THR A 107 -5.59 -8.79 4.83
C THR A 107 -4.98 -9.36 3.55
N ASP A 108 -4.33 -10.51 3.63
CA ASP A 108 -3.73 -11.12 2.45
C ASP A 108 -4.79 -11.42 1.39
N GLY A 109 -4.68 -10.77 0.24
CA GLY A 109 -5.57 -10.94 -0.90
C GLY A 109 -6.89 -10.15 -0.83
N PHE A 110 -7.16 -9.42 0.26
CA PHE A 110 -8.45 -8.74 0.45
C PHE A 110 -8.31 -7.41 1.16
N VAL A 111 -9.24 -6.52 0.89
CA VAL A 111 -9.45 -5.30 1.67
C VAL A 111 -10.91 -5.26 2.09
N THR A 112 -11.16 -5.05 3.37
CA THR A 112 -12.51 -4.90 3.91
C THR A 112 -12.76 -3.43 4.24
N PHE A 113 -13.79 -2.86 3.64
CA PHE A 113 -14.19 -1.46 3.85
C PHE A 113 -15.33 -1.38 4.86
N TYR A 114 -15.32 -0.36 5.68
CA TYR A 114 -16.34 -0.15 6.71
C TYR A 114 -16.98 1.23 6.58
N CYS A 115 -18.31 1.26 6.75
CA CYS A 115 -19.09 2.49 6.86
C CYS A 115 -19.78 2.48 8.21
N ALA A 116 -19.40 3.40 9.10
CA ALA A 116 -19.89 3.39 10.48
C ALA A 116 -21.35 3.88 10.61
N ALA A 117 -21.75 4.84 9.78
CA ALA A 117 -23.06 5.50 9.91
C ALA A 117 -24.07 5.03 8.87
N GLU A 118 -23.73 5.15 7.60
CA GLU A 118 -24.61 4.81 6.49
C GLU A 118 -23.86 3.97 5.45
N LYS A 119 -24.57 3.03 4.83
CA LYS A 119 -23.97 2.24 3.75
C LYS A 119 -24.27 2.88 2.40
N PRO A 120 -23.33 2.76 1.45
CA PRO A 120 -23.55 3.24 0.09
C PRO A 120 -24.76 2.58 -0.58
N THR A 121 -25.52 3.37 -1.31
CA THR A 121 -26.74 2.93 -2.00
C THR A 121 -26.51 2.74 -3.50
N LYS A 122 -25.36 3.08 -4.00
CA LYS A 122 -24.97 2.95 -5.43
C LYS A 122 -23.62 2.28 -5.54
N ASP A 123 -23.40 1.62 -6.67
CA ASP A 123 -22.10 1.05 -7.00
C ASP A 123 -21.10 2.17 -7.28
N PHE A 124 -19.87 2.00 -6.85
CA PHE A 124 -18.81 2.99 -7.08
C PHE A 124 -17.44 2.33 -7.08
N LYS A 125 -16.45 3.07 -7.56
CA LYS A 125 -15.08 2.60 -7.61
C LYS A 125 -14.18 3.48 -6.75
N VAL A 126 -13.16 2.85 -6.18
CA VAL A 126 -12.07 3.54 -5.49
C VAL A 126 -10.74 3.04 -6.02
N LYS A 127 -9.72 3.87 -5.91
CA LYS A 127 -8.35 3.52 -6.29
C LYS A 127 -7.55 3.26 -5.02
N LEU A 128 -6.87 2.13 -4.97
CA LEU A 128 -5.97 1.76 -3.90
C LEU A 128 -4.53 1.92 -4.36
N LYS A 129 -3.70 2.54 -3.53
CA LYS A 129 -2.26 2.70 -3.76
C LYS A 129 -1.50 1.94 -2.69
N GLY A 130 -0.30 1.50 -3.01
CA GLY A 130 0.55 0.79 -2.07
C GLY A 130 0.29 -0.72 -2.02
N VAL A 131 -0.40 -1.26 -3.01
CA VAL A 131 -0.68 -2.70 -3.12
C VAL A 131 0.57 -3.41 -3.66
N SER A 132 1.00 -4.47 -2.99
CA SER A 132 2.14 -5.29 -3.47
C SER A 132 1.87 -5.85 -4.86
N ASN A 133 2.92 -5.92 -5.69
CA ASN A 133 2.83 -6.49 -7.04
C ASN A 133 2.85 -8.02 -7.03
N GLU A 134 3.28 -8.63 -5.94
CA GLU A 134 3.42 -10.08 -5.80
C GLU A 134 2.77 -10.60 -4.51
#